data_484d9eca36849df19cfdb0c4b6cee15c
#
_entry.id   484d9eca36849df19cfdb0c4b6cee15c
#
_cell.length_a   1.000
_cell.length_b   1.000
_cell.length_c   1.000
_cell.angle_alpha   90.00
_cell.angle_beta   90.00
_cell.angle_gamma   90.00
#
_symmetry.space_group_name_H-M   'P 1'
#
loop_
_entity.id
_entity.type
_entity.pdbx_description
1 polymer ?
#
loop_
_entity_poly.entity_id
_entity_poly.type
_entity_poly.pdbx_seq_one_letter_code
_entity_poly.pdbx_strand_id
1 'polypeptide(L)'
;MILKRFELEAKNETEARERAAEELRIQPEKLKITLTREKKGLFAGGNNLYEAIPDVNLTLEGKTYLESILQTMDVEFKMELRTKDDGKEIHYNLQSTDNAVLIGREGRTLIALQYLLRSYLQTFVQSQAVITLDIANYFENHKRQLEILATKTAKDVARSKIEVKLDPMNAYDRRIIHTKLSEWRDVETESQGEGEERALVIRPKK
;
A
#
# COMPACT_ATOMS: atom_id res chain seq x y z
N MET A 1 -10.96 3.22 12.70
CA MET A 1 -11.28 2.77 11.31
C MET A 1 -12.71 2.28 11.28
N ILE A 2 -13.50 2.59 10.24
CA ILE A 2 -14.91 2.21 10.15
C ILE A 2 -15.00 0.99 9.22
N LEU A 3 -15.43 -0.14 9.75
CA LEU A 3 -15.73 -1.33 8.95
C LEU A 3 -16.95 -1.08 8.06
N LYS A 4 -17.00 -1.75 6.91
CA LYS A 4 -18.19 -1.73 6.05
C LYS A 4 -19.41 -2.21 6.80
N ARG A 5 -20.57 -1.65 6.45
CA ARG A 5 -21.88 -2.10 6.95
C ARG A 5 -22.79 -2.29 5.75
N PHE A 6 -23.52 -3.37 5.76
CA PHE A 6 -24.49 -3.68 4.71
C PHE A 6 -25.79 -4.15 5.34
N GLU A 7 -26.86 -3.43 5.09
CA GLU A 7 -28.20 -3.80 5.52
C GLU A 7 -28.93 -4.49 4.38
N LEU A 8 -29.59 -5.62 4.68
CA LEU A 8 -30.33 -6.38 3.69
C LEU A 8 -31.53 -7.08 4.31
N GLU A 9 -32.56 -7.30 3.49
CA GLU A 9 -33.70 -8.14 3.85
C GLU A 9 -33.46 -9.59 3.41
N ALA A 10 -33.63 -10.57 4.33
CA ALA A 10 -33.52 -11.98 4.05
C ALA A 10 -34.47 -12.80 4.88
N LYS A 11 -34.77 -14.04 4.48
CA LYS A 11 -35.67 -14.95 5.20
C LYS A 11 -35.06 -15.46 6.50
N ASN A 12 -33.74 -15.68 6.50
CA ASN A 12 -32.99 -16.18 7.64
C ASN A 12 -31.54 -15.66 7.58
N GLU A 13 -30.78 -15.94 8.66
CA GLU A 13 -29.35 -15.51 8.77
C GLU A 13 -28.44 -16.11 7.69
N THR A 14 -28.70 -17.37 7.31
CA THR A 14 -27.87 -18.04 6.29
C THR A 14 -27.97 -17.33 4.93
N GLU A 15 -29.21 -17.06 4.48
CA GLU A 15 -29.45 -16.29 3.26
C GLU A 15 -28.86 -14.87 3.35
N ALA A 16 -28.99 -14.22 4.53
CA ALA A 16 -28.40 -12.90 4.75
C ALA A 16 -26.88 -12.93 4.63
N ARG A 17 -26.22 -13.94 5.19
CA ARG A 17 -24.77 -14.14 5.17
C ARG A 17 -24.26 -14.36 3.74
N GLU A 18 -24.89 -15.25 2.98
CA GLU A 18 -24.51 -15.55 1.59
C GLU A 18 -24.62 -14.31 0.70
N ARG A 19 -25.75 -13.61 0.76
CA ARG A 19 -26.00 -12.41 -0.04
C ARG A 19 -25.07 -11.25 0.36
N ALA A 20 -24.81 -11.06 1.66
CA ALA A 20 -23.88 -10.07 2.13
C ALA A 20 -22.42 -10.39 1.71
N ALA A 21 -22.05 -11.68 1.72
CA ALA A 21 -20.74 -12.15 1.28
C ALA A 21 -20.50 -11.84 -0.22
N GLU A 22 -21.51 -12.07 -1.04
CA GLU A 22 -21.47 -11.78 -2.47
C GLU A 22 -21.36 -10.26 -2.73
N GLU A 23 -22.21 -9.46 -2.09
CA GLU A 23 -22.25 -8.01 -2.28
C GLU A 23 -20.97 -7.31 -1.78
N LEU A 24 -20.50 -7.67 -0.59
CA LEU A 24 -19.30 -7.09 0.01
C LEU A 24 -18.00 -7.68 -0.55
N ARG A 25 -18.09 -8.81 -1.27
CA ARG A 25 -16.94 -9.61 -1.76
C ARG A 25 -16.03 -10.06 -0.61
N ILE A 26 -16.65 -10.51 0.48
CA ILE A 26 -15.99 -10.99 1.69
C ILE A 26 -16.43 -12.42 1.92
N GLN A 27 -15.53 -13.28 2.38
CA GLN A 27 -15.86 -14.67 2.71
C GLN A 27 -16.95 -14.72 3.80
N PRO A 28 -17.97 -15.59 3.69
CA PRO A 28 -19.10 -15.65 4.63
C PRO A 28 -18.69 -15.80 6.09
N GLU A 29 -17.59 -16.52 6.35
CA GLU A 29 -17.06 -16.79 7.69
C GLU A 29 -16.47 -15.54 8.35
N LYS A 30 -16.11 -14.54 7.54
CA LYS A 30 -15.57 -13.24 7.99
C LYS A 30 -16.65 -12.18 8.18
N LEU A 31 -17.93 -12.57 8.18
CA LEU A 31 -19.05 -11.67 8.39
C LEU A 31 -19.78 -12.00 9.68
N LYS A 32 -20.02 -10.99 10.49
CA LYS A 32 -20.98 -11.02 11.59
C LYS A 32 -22.33 -10.53 11.07
N ILE A 33 -23.35 -11.37 11.19
CA ILE A 33 -24.72 -11.06 10.81
C ILE A 33 -25.54 -10.80 12.07
N THR A 34 -26.23 -9.68 12.10
CA THR A 34 -27.10 -9.30 13.24
C THR A 34 -28.50 -9.02 12.75
N LEU A 35 -29.49 -9.63 13.38
CA LEU A 35 -30.91 -9.33 13.12
C LEU A 35 -31.22 -7.94 13.68
N THR A 36 -31.54 -6.98 12.82
CA THR A 36 -31.89 -5.61 13.22
C THR A 36 -33.36 -5.41 13.44
N ARG A 37 -34.20 -6.04 12.61
CA ARG A 37 -35.64 -5.97 12.73
C ARG A 37 -36.31 -7.29 12.30
N GLU A 38 -37.13 -7.83 13.17
CA GLU A 38 -38.02 -8.96 12.88
C GLU A 38 -39.35 -8.44 12.36
N LYS A 39 -39.82 -8.91 11.19
CA LYS A 39 -41.20 -8.64 10.75
C LYS A 39 -42.16 -9.52 11.50
N LYS A 40 -42.97 -8.93 12.40
CA LYS A 40 -44.04 -9.59 13.15
C LYS A 40 -45.40 -9.32 12.49
N GLY A 41 -46.20 -10.35 12.25
CA GLY A 41 -47.57 -10.22 11.80
C GLY A 41 -48.20 -11.55 11.38
N LEU A 42 -49.52 -11.69 11.53
CA LEU A 42 -50.29 -12.92 11.22
C LEU A 42 -50.24 -13.30 9.72
N PHE A 43 -49.78 -12.39 8.84
CA PHE A 43 -49.58 -12.60 7.41
C PHE A 43 -48.13 -12.28 6.99
N ALA A 44 -47.16 -12.48 7.89
CA ALA A 44 -45.79 -12.10 7.68
C ALA A 44 -45.01 -13.08 6.76
N GLY A 45 -45.42 -13.13 5.50
CA GLY A 45 -44.60 -13.68 4.41
C GLY A 45 -43.49 -12.72 4.00
N GLY A 46 -42.82 -12.05 4.96
CA GLY A 46 -41.82 -11.03 4.66
C GLY A 46 -40.44 -11.36 5.23
N ASN A 47 -39.41 -10.83 4.56
CA ASN A 47 -38.03 -10.98 4.99
C ASN A 47 -37.75 -10.15 6.26
N ASN A 48 -36.87 -10.64 7.12
CA ASN A 48 -36.30 -9.90 8.25
C ASN A 48 -35.21 -8.97 7.78
N LEU A 49 -34.96 -7.89 8.53
CA LEU A 49 -33.85 -6.97 8.24
C LEU A 49 -32.60 -7.40 9.03
N TYR A 50 -31.50 -7.59 8.33
CA TYR A 50 -30.21 -7.96 8.88
C TYR A 50 -29.16 -6.90 8.58
N GLU A 51 -28.20 -6.74 9.49
CA GLU A 51 -26.97 -5.98 9.29
C GLU A 51 -25.79 -6.95 9.21
N ALA A 52 -24.98 -6.81 8.17
CA ALA A 52 -23.73 -7.54 7.98
C ALA A 52 -22.54 -6.60 8.18
N ILE A 53 -21.59 -7.01 9.02
CA ILE A 53 -20.34 -6.27 9.30
C ILE A 53 -19.19 -7.26 9.23
N PRO A 54 -18.02 -6.89 8.63
CA PRO A 54 -16.81 -7.70 8.70
C PRO A 54 -16.41 -7.97 10.17
N ASP A 55 -16.17 -9.23 10.50
CA ASP A 55 -15.70 -9.67 11.82
C ASP A 55 -14.24 -10.09 11.74
N VAL A 56 -13.37 -9.12 11.50
CA VAL A 56 -11.95 -9.34 11.25
C VAL A 56 -11.08 -8.37 12.04
N ASN A 57 -9.92 -8.85 12.47
CA ASN A 57 -8.82 -7.99 12.89
C ASN A 57 -7.98 -7.63 11.66
N LEU A 58 -8.11 -6.39 11.18
CA LEU A 58 -7.46 -5.94 9.93
C LEU A 58 -5.94 -6.13 9.92
N THR A 59 -5.29 -5.95 11.07
CA THR A 59 -3.83 -6.13 11.18
C THR A 59 -3.43 -7.59 10.99
N LEU A 60 -4.16 -8.50 11.63
CA LEU A 60 -3.93 -9.94 11.48
C LEU A 60 -4.36 -10.45 10.12
N GLU A 61 -5.44 -9.92 9.58
CA GLU A 61 -5.92 -10.26 8.24
C GLU A 61 -4.89 -9.92 7.16
N GLY A 62 -4.32 -8.72 7.23
CA GLY A 62 -3.25 -8.32 6.31
C GLY A 62 -1.97 -9.14 6.50
N LYS A 63 -1.65 -9.53 7.74
CA LYS A 63 -0.53 -10.44 8.00
C LYS A 63 -0.75 -11.78 7.30
N THR A 64 -1.89 -12.43 7.54
CA THR A 64 -2.22 -13.72 6.93
C THR A 64 -2.22 -13.66 5.40
N TYR A 65 -2.74 -12.55 4.85
CA TYR A 65 -2.72 -12.33 3.40
C TYR A 65 -1.30 -12.24 2.84
N LEU A 66 -0.42 -11.45 3.48
CA LEU A 66 0.99 -11.35 3.07
C LEU A 66 1.70 -12.69 3.24
N GLU A 67 1.49 -13.41 4.34
CA GLU A 67 2.07 -14.72 4.58
C GLU A 67 1.70 -15.71 3.47
N SER A 68 0.44 -15.72 3.03
CA SER A 68 -0.01 -16.58 1.94
C SER A 68 0.71 -16.30 0.61
N ILE A 69 0.95 -15.03 0.29
CA ILE A 69 1.71 -14.64 -0.92
C ILE A 69 3.17 -15.03 -0.79
N LEU A 70 3.81 -14.69 0.34
CA LEU A 70 5.23 -14.91 0.55
C LEU A 70 5.59 -16.41 0.60
N GLN A 71 4.70 -17.24 1.15
CA GLN A 71 4.85 -18.71 1.11
C GLN A 71 4.88 -19.25 -0.31
N THR A 72 4.07 -18.70 -1.24
CA THR A 72 4.10 -19.10 -2.65
C THR A 72 5.37 -18.67 -3.38
N MET A 73 6.08 -17.67 -2.86
CA MET A 73 7.37 -17.19 -3.38
C MET A 73 8.56 -18.00 -2.83
N ASP A 74 8.34 -18.94 -1.91
CA ASP A 74 9.36 -19.75 -1.24
C ASP A 74 10.46 -18.91 -0.56
N VAL A 75 10.03 -17.83 0.12
CA VAL A 75 10.91 -16.88 0.79
C VAL A 75 10.71 -16.96 2.30
N GLU A 76 11.79 -17.16 3.04
CA GLU A 76 11.79 -17.04 4.50
C GLU A 76 11.76 -15.56 4.91
N PHE A 77 10.88 -15.22 5.86
CA PHE A 77 10.73 -13.85 6.33
C PHE A 77 10.38 -13.77 7.81
N LYS A 78 10.66 -12.61 8.39
CA LYS A 78 10.12 -12.15 9.68
C LYS A 78 9.27 -10.92 9.42
N MET A 79 8.13 -10.81 10.10
CA MET A 79 7.21 -9.69 9.95
C MET A 79 6.98 -9.02 11.30
N GLU A 80 7.25 -7.74 11.37
CA GLU A 80 6.87 -6.87 12.48
C GLU A 80 5.64 -6.04 12.10
N LEU A 81 4.69 -5.93 13.04
CA LEU A 81 3.45 -5.21 12.87
C LEU A 81 3.40 -4.04 13.86
N ARG A 82 3.01 -2.87 13.38
CA ARG A 82 2.78 -1.70 14.23
C ARG A 82 1.46 -1.04 13.82
N THR A 83 0.65 -0.70 14.80
CA THR A 83 -0.59 0.05 14.60
C THR A 83 -0.50 1.38 15.33
N LYS A 84 -1.06 2.44 14.72
CA LYS A 84 -1.19 3.76 15.31
C LYS A 84 -2.63 4.26 15.15
N ASP A 85 -2.98 5.30 15.89
CA ASP A 85 -4.27 6.00 15.81
C ASP A 85 -5.47 5.05 15.88
N ASP A 86 -5.51 4.22 16.94
CA ASP A 86 -6.56 3.22 17.17
C ASP A 86 -6.83 2.32 15.95
N GLY A 87 -5.75 1.88 15.31
CA GLY A 87 -5.81 0.98 14.15
C GLY A 87 -6.10 1.68 12.81
N LYS A 88 -6.09 3.01 12.73
CA LYS A 88 -6.25 3.73 11.44
C LYS A 88 -5.01 3.65 10.57
N GLU A 89 -3.85 3.48 11.19
CA GLU A 89 -2.58 3.27 10.50
C GLU A 89 -2.04 1.88 10.83
N ILE A 90 -1.73 1.10 9.82
CA ILE A 90 -1.14 -0.24 9.96
C ILE A 90 0.15 -0.28 9.16
N HIS A 91 1.24 -0.60 9.85
CA HIS A 91 2.58 -0.70 9.27
C HIS A 91 3.07 -2.13 9.36
N TYR A 92 3.41 -2.69 8.22
CA TYR A 92 4.05 -4.00 8.07
C TYR A 92 5.50 -3.78 7.70
N ASN A 93 6.43 -4.36 8.45
CA ASN A 93 7.85 -4.35 8.16
C ASN A 93 8.34 -5.79 8.00
N LEU A 94 8.85 -6.11 6.82
CA LEU A 94 9.39 -7.42 6.48
C LEU A 94 10.92 -7.40 6.53
N GLN A 95 11.48 -8.51 6.99
CA GLN A 95 12.90 -8.81 6.91
C GLN A 95 13.08 -10.23 6.40
N SER A 96 13.93 -10.41 5.40
CA SER A 96 14.24 -11.69 4.78
C SER A 96 15.74 -11.79 4.49
N THR A 97 16.24 -12.99 4.31
CA THR A 97 17.56 -13.22 3.68
C THR A 97 17.55 -12.79 2.22
N ASP A 98 16.40 -12.86 1.57
CA ASP A 98 16.18 -12.56 0.17
C ASP A 98 15.46 -11.21 -0.07
N ASN A 99 15.80 -10.19 0.74
CA ASN A 99 15.21 -8.85 0.61
C ASN A 99 15.23 -8.31 -0.82
N ALA A 100 16.26 -8.62 -1.60
CA ALA A 100 16.38 -8.15 -2.98
C ALA A 100 15.24 -8.67 -3.88
N VAL A 101 14.78 -9.91 -3.69
CA VAL A 101 13.65 -10.51 -4.41
C VAL A 101 12.35 -9.80 -4.02
N LEU A 102 12.14 -9.58 -2.73
CA LEU A 102 10.93 -8.94 -2.20
C LEU A 102 10.85 -7.44 -2.53
N ILE A 103 11.98 -6.76 -2.61
CA ILE A 103 12.06 -5.35 -3.02
C ILE A 103 11.87 -5.25 -4.53
N GLY A 104 12.58 -6.09 -5.29
CA GLY A 104 12.62 -6.04 -6.74
C GLY A 104 13.41 -4.84 -7.28
N ARG A 105 13.53 -4.77 -8.60
CA ARG A 105 14.22 -3.67 -9.27
C ARG A 105 13.50 -2.34 -8.96
N GLU A 106 14.23 -1.36 -8.41
CA GLU A 106 13.70 -0.03 -8.04
C GLU A 106 12.49 -0.06 -7.09
N GLY A 107 12.36 -1.12 -6.26
CA GLY A 107 11.23 -1.27 -5.34
C GLY A 107 9.92 -1.73 -5.98
N ARG A 108 9.91 -2.17 -7.24
CA ARG A 108 8.68 -2.51 -7.99
C ARG A 108 7.91 -3.64 -7.33
N THR A 109 8.57 -4.70 -6.85
CA THR A 109 7.91 -5.82 -6.17
C THR A 109 7.31 -5.37 -4.84
N LEU A 110 8.04 -4.59 -4.05
CA LEU A 110 7.56 -4.02 -2.79
C LEU A 110 6.31 -3.15 -3.01
N ILE A 111 6.33 -2.27 -4.01
CA ILE A 111 5.19 -1.41 -4.34
C ILE A 111 3.98 -2.25 -4.77
N ALA A 112 4.20 -3.32 -5.56
CA ALA A 112 3.13 -4.23 -5.97
C ALA A 112 2.53 -4.99 -4.78
N LEU A 113 3.36 -5.53 -3.88
CA LEU A 113 2.91 -6.18 -2.65
C LEU A 113 2.11 -5.22 -1.75
N GLN A 114 2.57 -3.98 -1.60
CA GLN A 114 1.84 -2.97 -0.83
C GLN A 114 0.49 -2.62 -1.48
N TYR A 115 0.44 -2.54 -2.80
CA TYR A 115 -0.81 -2.30 -3.53
C TYR A 115 -1.81 -3.44 -3.33
N LEU A 116 -1.37 -4.69 -3.46
CA LEU A 116 -2.21 -5.87 -3.22
C LEU A 116 -2.74 -5.90 -1.79
N LEU A 117 -1.87 -5.68 -0.81
CA LEU A 117 -2.24 -5.62 0.60
C LEU A 117 -3.29 -4.54 0.87
N ARG A 118 -3.10 -3.33 0.34
CA ARG A 118 -4.06 -2.22 0.47
C ARG A 118 -5.39 -2.57 -0.16
N SER A 119 -5.37 -3.08 -1.39
CA SER A 119 -6.58 -3.45 -2.13
C SER A 119 -7.37 -4.52 -1.38
N TYR A 120 -6.69 -5.53 -0.83
CA TYR A 120 -7.30 -6.57 -0.03
C TYR A 120 -7.95 -6.02 1.25
N LEU A 121 -7.20 -5.27 2.05
CA LEU A 121 -7.73 -4.72 3.32
C LEU A 121 -8.83 -3.67 3.10
N GLN A 122 -8.81 -2.95 1.97
CA GLN A 122 -9.85 -1.99 1.61
C GLN A 122 -11.21 -2.66 1.36
N THR A 123 -11.25 -3.97 1.11
CA THR A 123 -12.53 -4.70 0.98
C THR A 123 -13.33 -4.72 2.28
N PHE A 124 -12.68 -4.61 3.44
CA PHE A 124 -13.30 -4.68 4.76
C PHE A 124 -13.73 -3.33 5.34
N VAL A 125 -13.24 -2.21 4.81
CA VAL A 125 -13.43 -0.89 5.42
C VAL A 125 -14.16 0.09 4.50
N GLN A 126 -14.92 1.00 5.11
CA GLN A 126 -15.59 2.11 4.42
C GLN A 126 -14.67 3.31 4.20
N SER A 127 -13.78 3.59 5.17
CA SER A 127 -12.85 4.71 5.12
C SER A 127 -11.48 4.26 4.65
N GLN A 128 -10.73 5.16 4.02
CA GLN A 128 -9.32 4.88 3.70
C GLN A 128 -8.52 4.62 4.97
N ALA A 129 -7.83 3.48 5.00
CA ALA A 129 -6.84 3.15 6.01
C ALA A 129 -5.44 3.48 5.48
N VAL A 130 -4.58 4.00 6.33
CA VAL A 130 -3.17 4.15 6.01
C VAL A 130 -2.49 2.80 6.24
N ILE A 131 -2.22 2.09 5.15
CA ILE A 131 -1.57 0.79 5.19
C ILE A 131 -0.22 0.93 4.47
N THR A 132 0.86 0.60 5.17
CA THR A 132 2.21 0.66 4.62
C THR A 132 2.89 -0.69 4.77
N LEU A 133 3.68 -1.03 3.78
CA LEU A 133 4.57 -2.17 3.77
C LEU A 133 5.98 -1.66 3.47
N ASP A 134 6.96 -2.04 4.29
CA ASP A 134 8.37 -1.79 4.03
C ASP A 134 9.19 -3.06 4.19
N ILE A 135 10.32 -3.13 3.54
CA ILE A 135 11.23 -4.28 3.57
C ILE A 135 12.63 -3.78 3.91
N ALA A 136 13.14 -4.18 5.07
CA ALA A 136 14.48 -3.83 5.55
C ALA A 136 14.78 -2.31 5.49
N ASN A 137 13.78 -1.47 5.78
CA ASN A 137 13.85 0.00 5.69
C ASN A 137 14.28 0.49 4.29
N TYR A 138 13.77 -0.17 3.24
CA TYR A 138 14.13 0.13 1.86
C TYR A 138 13.92 1.59 1.49
N PHE A 139 12.75 2.17 1.79
CA PHE A 139 12.43 3.52 1.35
C PHE A 139 13.38 4.58 1.94
N GLU A 140 13.76 4.44 3.21
CA GLU A 140 14.69 5.35 3.85
C GLU A 140 16.11 5.20 3.27
N ASN A 141 16.58 3.96 3.14
CA ASN A 141 17.90 3.66 2.58
C ASN A 141 18.02 4.11 1.12
N HIS A 142 17.00 3.84 0.30
CA HIS A 142 16.95 4.25 -1.10
C HIS A 142 16.97 5.77 -1.24
N LYS A 143 16.15 6.47 -0.46
CA LYS A 143 16.17 7.94 -0.41
C LYS A 143 17.57 8.49 -0.08
N ARG A 144 18.22 7.92 0.93
CA ARG A 144 19.57 8.32 1.34
C ARG A 144 20.60 8.11 0.20
N GLN A 145 20.50 6.97 -0.51
CA GLN A 145 21.37 6.70 -1.66
C GLN A 145 21.17 7.71 -2.79
N LEU A 146 19.91 8.05 -3.10
CA LEU A 146 19.60 9.07 -4.11
C LEU A 146 20.10 10.46 -3.72
N GLU A 147 20.00 10.83 -2.44
CA GLU A 147 20.52 12.10 -1.93
C GLU A 147 22.06 12.18 -2.01
N ILE A 148 22.75 11.06 -1.75
CA ILE A 148 24.21 10.96 -1.91
C ILE A 148 24.58 11.09 -3.37
N LEU A 149 23.91 10.35 -4.28
CA LEU A 149 24.10 10.44 -5.72
C LEU A 149 23.91 11.89 -6.21
N ALA A 150 22.80 12.51 -5.83
CA ALA A 150 22.50 13.91 -6.17
C ALA A 150 23.62 14.85 -5.77
N THR A 151 24.06 14.76 -4.51
CA THR A 151 25.10 15.62 -3.96
C THR A 151 26.45 15.43 -4.68
N LYS A 152 26.83 14.18 -4.95
CA LYS A 152 28.06 13.86 -5.68
C LYS A 152 28.02 14.42 -7.09
N THR A 153 26.96 14.13 -7.84
CA THR A 153 26.81 14.57 -9.22
C THR A 153 26.76 16.11 -9.32
N ALA A 154 26.03 16.76 -8.39
CA ALA A 154 25.97 18.23 -8.38
C ALA A 154 27.33 18.88 -8.17
N LYS A 155 28.17 18.33 -7.28
CA LYS A 155 29.57 18.81 -7.09
C LYS A 155 30.41 18.64 -8.36
N ASP A 156 30.28 17.52 -9.06
CA ASP A 156 30.99 17.24 -10.29
C ASP A 156 30.56 18.19 -11.42
N VAL A 157 29.24 18.40 -11.58
CA VAL A 157 28.69 19.37 -12.57
C VAL A 157 29.11 20.81 -12.24
N ALA A 158 29.03 21.21 -10.97
CA ALA A 158 29.47 22.56 -10.56
C ALA A 158 30.97 22.84 -10.91
N ARG A 159 31.81 21.80 -10.75
CA ARG A 159 33.25 21.87 -11.02
C ARG A 159 33.56 21.80 -12.51
N SER A 160 33.02 20.82 -13.23
CA SER A 160 33.32 20.55 -14.64
C SER A 160 32.61 21.49 -15.60
N LYS A 161 31.50 22.09 -15.18
CA LYS A 161 30.55 22.87 -15.99
C LYS A 161 29.93 22.06 -17.14
N ILE A 162 29.95 20.73 -17.05
CA ILE A 162 29.34 19.80 -18.01
C ILE A 162 28.10 19.22 -17.37
N GLU A 163 26.96 19.24 -18.09
CA GLU A 163 25.73 18.61 -17.63
C GLU A 163 25.84 17.09 -17.55
N VAL A 164 25.13 16.50 -16.64
CA VAL A 164 25.04 15.03 -16.44
C VAL A 164 23.58 14.60 -16.48
N LYS A 165 23.26 13.67 -17.38
CA LYS A 165 22.01 12.95 -17.40
C LYS A 165 22.16 11.70 -16.55
N LEU A 166 21.32 11.58 -15.51
CA LEU A 166 21.24 10.38 -14.68
C LEU A 166 20.51 9.25 -15.43
N ASP A 167 20.62 8.03 -14.90
CA ASP A 167 19.84 6.92 -15.42
C ASP A 167 18.33 7.19 -15.34
N PRO A 168 17.53 6.61 -16.24
CA PRO A 168 16.07 6.68 -16.14
C PRO A 168 15.59 6.19 -14.80
N MET A 169 14.63 6.89 -14.19
CA MET A 169 14.08 6.56 -12.90
C MET A 169 12.63 7.02 -12.78
N ASN A 170 11.89 6.45 -11.83
CA ASN A 170 10.49 6.79 -11.58
C ASN A 170 10.33 8.25 -11.09
N ALA A 171 9.09 8.77 -11.12
CA ALA A 171 8.80 10.16 -10.77
C ALA A 171 9.13 10.51 -9.31
N TYR A 172 8.99 9.54 -8.41
CA TYR A 172 9.29 9.73 -6.99
C TYR A 172 10.79 9.94 -6.76
N ASP A 173 11.64 9.12 -7.37
CA ASP A 173 13.08 9.21 -7.28
C ASP A 173 13.61 10.52 -7.89
N ARG A 174 13.08 10.91 -9.05
CA ARG A 174 13.40 12.21 -9.66
C ARG A 174 13.03 13.38 -8.75
N ARG A 175 11.90 13.30 -8.04
CA ARG A 175 11.48 14.30 -7.07
C ARG A 175 12.42 14.39 -5.87
N ILE A 176 12.93 13.27 -5.35
CA ILE A 176 13.89 13.25 -4.25
C ILE A 176 15.14 14.03 -4.65
N ILE A 177 15.72 13.71 -5.80
CA ILE A 177 16.96 14.37 -6.29
C ILE A 177 16.70 15.85 -6.57
N HIS A 178 15.60 16.18 -7.23
CA HIS A 178 15.21 17.57 -7.51
C HIS A 178 15.06 18.37 -6.22
N THR A 179 14.34 17.84 -5.23
CA THR A 179 14.16 18.51 -3.93
C THR A 179 15.49 18.68 -3.20
N LYS A 180 16.37 17.66 -3.24
CA LYS A 180 17.72 17.75 -2.64
C LYS A 180 18.56 18.85 -3.23
N LEU A 181 18.42 19.12 -4.53
CA LEU A 181 19.24 20.10 -5.27
C LEU A 181 18.54 21.44 -5.49
N SER A 182 17.29 21.61 -5.08
CA SER A 182 16.51 22.84 -5.34
C SER A 182 17.18 24.11 -4.78
N GLU A 183 17.89 24.01 -3.65
CA GLU A 183 18.55 25.13 -2.98
C GLU A 183 20.02 25.30 -3.38
N TRP A 184 20.54 24.46 -4.30
CA TRP A 184 21.93 24.56 -4.75
C TRP A 184 22.12 25.77 -5.66
N ARG A 185 23.21 26.54 -5.42
CA ARG A 185 23.47 27.77 -6.15
C ARG A 185 24.01 27.53 -7.55
N ASP A 186 24.83 26.51 -7.73
CA ASP A 186 25.66 26.29 -8.92
C ASP A 186 25.06 25.32 -9.93
N VAL A 187 23.95 24.64 -9.58
CA VAL A 187 23.31 23.65 -10.45
C VAL A 187 21.78 23.81 -10.46
N GLU A 188 21.18 23.37 -11.53
CA GLU A 188 19.74 23.21 -11.68
C GLU A 188 19.42 21.81 -12.23
N THR A 189 18.15 21.38 -12.03
CA THR A 189 17.71 20.06 -12.46
C THR A 189 16.49 20.14 -13.35
N GLU A 190 16.45 19.31 -14.39
CA GLU A 190 15.32 19.19 -15.31
C GLU A 190 15.02 17.73 -15.62
N SER A 191 13.73 17.35 -15.64
CA SER A 191 13.31 16.01 -16.08
C SER A 191 13.13 15.98 -17.59
N GLN A 192 13.85 15.10 -18.28
CA GLN A 192 13.82 14.93 -19.74
C GLN A 192 13.42 13.51 -20.13
N GLY A 193 12.79 13.36 -21.31
CA GLY A 193 12.30 12.10 -21.83
C GLY A 193 10.86 11.80 -21.40
N GLU A 194 10.33 10.66 -21.85
CA GLU A 194 8.97 10.21 -21.62
C GLU A 194 8.94 8.76 -21.12
N GLY A 195 7.88 8.39 -20.43
CA GLY A 195 7.65 7.04 -19.96
C GLY A 195 8.79 6.48 -19.10
N GLU A 196 9.23 5.29 -19.41
CA GLU A 196 10.28 4.57 -18.69
C GLU A 196 11.69 5.13 -18.97
N GLU A 197 11.89 5.83 -20.10
CA GLU A 197 13.16 6.48 -20.47
C GLU A 197 13.33 7.87 -19.82
N ARG A 198 12.37 8.30 -19.00
CA ARG A 198 12.43 9.63 -18.39
C ARG A 198 13.44 9.70 -17.27
N ALA A 199 14.42 10.61 -17.43
CA ALA A 199 15.56 10.79 -16.55
C ALA A 199 15.65 12.22 -16.01
N LEU A 200 16.50 12.43 -15.00
CA LEU A 200 16.83 13.76 -14.49
C LEU A 200 18.18 14.19 -15.06
N VAL A 201 18.23 15.41 -15.58
CA VAL A 201 19.46 16.08 -16.00
C VAL A 201 19.86 17.11 -14.95
N ILE A 202 21.12 17.09 -14.54
CA ILE A 202 21.71 18.07 -13.64
C ILE A 202 22.66 18.92 -14.50
N ARG A 203 22.40 20.22 -14.57
CA ARG A 203 23.20 21.15 -15.37
C ARG A 203 23.70 22.32 -14.54
N PRO A 204 24.81 22.97 -14.94
CA PRO A 204 25.30 24.18 -14.28
C PRO A 204 24.28 25.32 -14.44
N LYS A 205 24.02 26.06 -13.38
CA LYS A 205 23.34 27.36 -13.47
C LYS A 205 24.19 28.36 -14.23
N LYS A 206 23.58 29.13 -15.09
CA LYS A 206 24.21 30.26 -15.82
C LYS A 206 24.46 31.43 -14.87
#